data_920c1f4b378347b28113229d2ceac20d
#
_entry.id   920c1f4b378347b28113229d2ceac20d
#
_cell.length_a   1.000
_cell.length_b   1.000
_cell.length_c   1.000
_cell.angle_alpha   90.00
_cell.angle_beta   90.00
_cell.angle_gamma   90.00
#
_symmetry.space_group_name_H-M   'P 1'
#
loop_
_entity.id
_entity.type
_entity.pdbx_description
1 polymer ?
#
loop_
_entity_poly.entity_id
_entity_poly.type
_entity_poly.pdbx_seq_one_letter_code
_entity_poly.pdbx_strand_id
1 'polypeptide(L)'
;IDKNGKYKLWYFIKGFVQFLWVLPSYDLVHIHTSEPPSALRKCLFVSFAKICRKKVIVHFHAFSPDTTVNSKYRWIYHYLFNRADRVIVLSEMWKEYVNNALQLNDKLQVIYNPCTTEILKEKHEKKNIILYAGTLNIRKGYADMIKAFALVAKTYPDWLIVFAGNGEIEQGRKLSEKLGINKQTEFLGWVVADDFFRMSQGEDPENIVEVASELKGSFQDVRFKKE
;
A
#
# COMPACT_ATOMS: atom_id res chain seq x y z
N ILE A 1 14.85 5.50 -0.21
CA ILE A 1 14.86 4.17 0.44
C ILE A 1 16.11 3.45 -0.03
N ASP A 2 17.01 3.23 0.91
CA ASP A 2 18.35 2.69 0.67
C ASP A 2 18.31 1.28 0.08
N LYS A 3 19.03 1.09 -1.04
CA LYS A 3 19.13 -0.20 -1.76
C LYS A 3 20.14 -1.18 -1.12
N ASN A 4 20.95 -0.75 -0.16
CA ASN A 4 21.99 -1.56 0.45
C ASN A 4 21.49 -2.42 1.63
N GLY A 5 21.61 -3.75 1.51
CA GLY A 5 21.15 -4.70 2.53
C GLY A 5 21.79 -4.52 3.91
N LYS A 6 23.01 -3.98 3.99
CA LYS A 6 23.73 -3.70 5.25
C LYS A 6 23.01 -2.67 6.12
N TYR A 7 22.47 -1.62 5.53
CA TYR A 7 21.71 -0.60 6.28
C TYR A 7 20.36 -1.12 6.77
N LYS A 8 19.72 -2.06 6.03
CA LYS A 8 18.44 -2.66 6.48
C LYS A 8 18.61 -3.44 7.78
N LEU A 9 19.69 -4.16 7.93
CA LEU A 9 20.00 -4.89 9.17
C LEU A 9 20.29 -3.92 10.32
N TRP A 10 21.07 -2.87 10.07
CA TRP A 10 21.36 -1.84 11.06
C TRP A 10 20.09 -1.14 11.57
N TYR A 11 19.22 -0.71 10.67
CA TYR A 11 17.93 -0.10 11.04
C TYR A 11 17.02 -1.06 11.80
N PHE A 12 17.05 -2.34 11.44
CA PHE A 12 16.31 -3.36 12.19
C PHE A 12 16.84 -3.50 13.63
N ILE A 13 18.15 -3.62 13.81
CA ILE A 13 18.78 -3.73 15.14
C ILE A 13 18.49 -2.47 15.96
N LYS A 14 18.72 -1.29 15.40
CA LYS A 14 18.42 -0.01 16.07
C LYS A 14 16.96 0.06 16.51
N GLY A 15 16.04 -0.25 15.61
CA GLY A 15 14.60 -0.25 15.92
C GLY A 15 14.21 -1.28 16.96
N PHE A 16 14.87 -2.45 16.98
CA PHE A 16 14.62 -3.46 17.98
C PHE A 16 15.15 -3.04 19.37
N VAL A 17 16.34 -2.45 19.45
CA VAL A 17 16.88 -1.90 20.71
C VAL A 17 15.99 -0.78 21.24
N GLN A 18 15.53 0.14 20.38
CA GLN A 18 14.59 1.18 20.78
C GLN A 18 13.27 0.59 21.29
N PHE A 19 12.75 -0.44 20.61
CA PHE A 19 11.56 -1.15 21.06
C PHE A 19 11.73 -1.73 22.46
N LEU A 20 12.85 -2.42 22.74
CA LEU A 20 13.13 -2.98 24.07
C LEU A 20 13.21 -1.90 25.14
N TRP A 21 13.79 -0.75 24.79
CA TRP A 21 13.92 0.39 25.71
C TRP A 21 12.57 0.97 26.12
N VAL A 22 11.65 1.15 25.17
CA VAL A 22 10.34 1.74 25.43
C VAL A 22 9.29 0.73 25.93
N LEU A 23 9.49 -0.55 25.68
CA LEU A 23 8.52 -1.61 25.97
C LEU A 23 8.01 -1.63 27.41
N PRO A 24 8.82 -1.37 28.46
CA PRO A 24 8.33 -1.33 29.85
C PRO A 24 7.24 -0.28 30.07
N SER A 25 7.29 0.84 29.37
CA SER A 25 6.39 2.00 29.55
C SER A 25 5.00 1.82 28.89
N TYR A 26 4.77 0.71 28.19
CA TYR A 26 3.51 0.48 27.48
C TYR A 26 2.88 -0.84 27.89
N ASP A 27 1.55 -0.92 27.91
CA ASP A 27 0.81 -2.11 28.25
C ASP A 27 0.44 -2.95 27.02
N LEU A 28 0.41 -2.32 25.85
CA LEU A 28 -0.02 -2.91 24.60
C LEU A 28 0.98 -2.63 23.47
N VAL A 29 1.24 -3.64 22.66
CA VAL A 29 2.05 -3.56 21.45
C VAL A 29 1.19 -3.87 20.23
N HIS A 30 1.07 -2.90 19.31
CA HIS A 30 0.35 -3.03 18.05
C HIS A 30 1.36 -3.21 16.91
N ILE A 31 1.34 -4.37 16.27
CA ILE A 31 2.33 -4.77 15.26
C ILE A 31 1.67 -4.92 13.90
N HIS A 32 2.07 -4.08 12.94
CA HIS A 32 1.70 -4.24 11.54
C HIS A 32 2.60 -5.27 10.86
N THR A 33 2.01 -6.24 10.18
CA THR A 33 2.74 -7.26 9.41
C THR A 33 2.09 -7.49 8.04
N SER A 34 2.89 -7.99 7.11
CA SER A 34 2.46 -8.25 5.73
C SER A 34 3.12 -9.54 5.22
N GLU A 35 3.83 -9.48 4.09
CA GLU A 35 4.51 -10.59 3.45
C GLU A 35 5.63 -11.23 4.31
N PRO A 36 6.06 -12.48 4.03
CA PRO A 36 6.92 -13.29 4.89
C PRO A 36 8.18 -12.60 5.42
N PRO A 37 8.95 -11.81 4.64
CA PRO A 37 10.14 -11.14 5.17
C PRO A 37 9.83 -10.11 6.26
N SER A 38 8.66 -9.47 6.19
CA SER A 38 8.17 -8.58 7.23
C SER A 38 7.69 -9.37 8.44
N ALA A 39 6.89 -10.40 8.23
CA ALA A 39 6.33 -11.25 9.27
C ALA A 39 7.44 -11.92 10.11
N LEU A 40 8.47 -12.47 9.48
CA LEU A 40 9.58 -13.13 10.16
C LEU A 40 10.29 -12.19 11.15
N ARG A 41 10.59 -10.96 10.72
CA ARG A 41 11.20 -9.97 11.62
C ARG A 41 10.30 -9.63 12.81
N LYS A 42 8.97 -9.63 12.62
CA LYS A 42 8.01 -9.32 13.68
C LYS A 42 7.89 -10.42 14.73
N CYS A 43 8.31 -11.65 14.43
CA CYS A 43 8.34 -12.74 15.42
C CYS A 43 9.15 -12.36 16.65
N LEU A 44 10.30 -11.67 16.49
CA LEU A 44 11.11 -11.22 17.62
C LEU A 44 10.35 -10.22 18.50
N PHE A 45 9.71 -9.22 17.90
CA PHE A 45 8.95 -8.21 18.64
C PHE A 45 7.78 -8.83 19.42
N VAL A 46 7.03 -9.74 18.78
CA VAL A 46 5.94 -10.46 19.45
C VAL A 46 6.47 -11.29 20.62
N SER A 47 7.59 -12.02 20.41
CA SER A 47 8.18 -12.85 21.46
C SER A 47 8.56 -12.05 22.68
N PHE A 48 9.31 -10.96 22.50
CA PHE A 48 9.73 -10.11 23.62
C PHE A 48 8.56 -9.41 24.30
N ALA A 49 7.58 -8.93 23.55
CA ALA A 49 6.36 -8.37 24.12
C ALA A 49 5.64 -9.38 25.03
N LYS A 50 5.51 -10.65 24.57
CA LYS A 50 4.88 -11.70 25.37
C LYS A 50 5.71 -12.14 26.57
N ILE A 51 7.05 -12.21 26.46
CA ILE A 51 7.95 -12.45 27.61
C ILE A 51 7.75 -11.37 28.68
N CYS A 52 7.63 -10.11 28.25
CA CYS A 52 7.34 -8.97 29.13
C CYS A 52 5.85 -8.87 29.53
N ARG A 53 5.04 -9.91 29.28
CA ARG A 53 3.61 -9.99 29.63
C ARG A 53 2.75 -8.86 29.05
N LYS A 54 3.18 -8.25 27.92
CA LYS A 54 2.42 -7.20 27.26
C LYS A 54 1.28 -7.79 26.42
N LYS A 55 0.20 -7.03 26.24
CA LYS A 55 -0.84 -7.35 25.28
C LYS A 55 -0.29 -7.11 23.88
N VAL A 56 -0.66 -7.99 22.92
CA VAL A 56 -0.18 -7.91 21.55
C VAL A 56 -1.34 -7.97 20.57
N ILE A 57 -1.43 -6.95 19.73
CA ILE A 57 -2.32 -6.93 18.56
C ILE A 57 -1.44 -7.08 17.32
N VAL A 58 -1.76 -8.02 16.44
CA VAL A 58 -1.13 -8.16 15.12
C VAL A 58 -2.12 -7.69 14.05
N HIS A 59 -1.74 -6.68 13.29
CA HIS A 59 -2.53 -6.11 12.20
C HIS A 59 -1.95 -6.59 10.86
N PHE A 60 -2.72 -7.36 10.13
CA PHE A 60 -2.26 -8.10 8.96
C PHE A 60 -2.66 -7.42 7.65
N HIS A 61 -1.65 -6.99 6.89
CA HIS A 61 -1.77 -6.25 5.62
C HIS A 61 -1.15 -7.03 4.45
N ALA A 62 -1.58 -8.26 4.23
CA ALA A 62 -1.05 -9.06 3.13
C ALA A 62 -1.79 -8.82 1.81
N PHE A 63 -1.15 -9.26 0.71
CA PHE A 63 -1.70 -9.14 -0.62
C PHE A 63 -2.37 -10.41 -1.12
N SER A 64 -1.84 -11.58 -0.72
CA SER A 64 -2.35 -12.86 -1.18
C SER A 64 -2.24 -13.95 -0.10
N PRO A 65 -3.26 -14.80 0.06
CA PRO A 65 -3.19 -15.98 0.91
C PRO A 65 -2.07 -16.95 0.47
N ASP A 66 -1.86 -17.09 -0.85
CA ASP A 66 -0.90 -18.04 -1.43
C ASP A 66 0.55 -17.66 -1.20
N THR A 67 0.83 -16.37 -0.93
CA THR A 67 2.17 -15.91 -0.53
C THR A 67 2.36 -15.91 0.98
N THR A 68 1.29 -16.09 1.76
CA THR A 68 1.27 -15.96 3.22
C THR A 68 0.72 -17.19 3.90
N VAL A 69 -0.53 -17.16 4.34
CA VAL A 69 -1.14 -18.19 5.20
C VAL A 69 -1.35 -19.56 4.52
N ASN A 70 -1.44 -19.60 3.20
CA ASN A 70 -1.52 -20.84 2.41
C ASN A 70 -0.18 -21.23 1.76
N SER A 71 0.92 -20.53 2.11
CA SER A 71 2.25 -20.79 1.57
C SER A 71 3.10 -21.68 2.49
N LYS A 72 4.31 -22.01 1.99
CA LYS A 72 5.36 -22.64 2.82
C LYS A 72 5.75 -21.81 4.06
N TYR A 73 5.39 -20.55 4.10
CA TYR A 73 5.64 -19.63 5.21
C TYR A 73 4.50 -19.59 6.23
N ARG A 74 3.47 -20.44 6.08
CA ARG A 74 2.32 -20.54 7.00
C ARG A 74 2.74 -20.62 8.48
N TRP A 75 3.85 -21.30 8.79
CA TRP A 75 4.35 -21.45 10.14
C TRP A 75 4.69 -20.11 10.82
N ILE A 76 5.15 -19.08 10.06
CA ILE A 76 5.44 -17.73 10.57
C ILE A 76 4.15 -17.08 11.07
N TYR A 77 3.10 -17.13 10.26
CA TYR A 77 1.79 -16.55 10.60
C TYR A 77 1.11 -17.31 11.72
N HIS A 78 1.20 -18.64 11.71
CA HIS A 78 0.74 -19.46 12.82
C HIS A 78 1.43 -19.06 14.14
N TYR A 79 2.74 -18.87 14.12
CA TYR A 79 3.50 -18.41 15.28
C TYR A 79 3.04 -17.03 15.77
N LEU A 80 2.97 -16.05 14.87
CA LEU A 80 2.59 -14.66 15.19
C LEU A 80 1.18 -14.56 15.74
N PHE A 81 0.22 -15.17 15.04
CA PHE A 81 -1.20 -15.01 15.34
C PHE A 81 -1.63 -15.79 16.56
N ASN A 82 -1.06 -16.97 16.81
CA ASN A 82 -1.34 -17.71 18.04
C ASN A 82 -0.82 -17.01 19.29
N ARG A 83 0.30 -16.28 19.19
CA ARG A 83 0.85 -15.50 20.31
C ARG A 83 0.16 -14.15 20.50
N ALA A 84 -0.48 -13.61 19.49
CA ALA A 84 -1.25 -12.37 19.61
C ALA A 84 -2.49 -12.57 20.50
N ASP A 85 -2.87 -11.53 21.24
CA ASP A 85 -4.14 -11.49 21.96
C ASP A 85 -5.31 -11.20 21.00
N ARG A 86 -5.05 -10.43 19.93
CA ARG A 86 -5.99 -10.16 18.82
C ARG A 86 -5.22 -10.09 17.50
N VAL A 87 -5.90 -10.49 16.44
CA VAL A 87 -5.41 -10.36 15.06
C VAL A 87 -6.43 -9.56 14.27
N ILE A 88 -5.99 -8.43 13.73
CA ILE A 88 -6.80 -7.57 12.88
C ILE A 88 -6.51 -7.91 11.43
N VAL A 89 -7.57 -8.06 10.64
CA VAL A 89 -7.55 -8.26 9.18
C VAL A 89 -8.40 -7.18 8.52
N LEU A 90 -8.18 -6.93 7.22
CA LEU A 90 -8.73 -5.78 6.51
C LEU A 90 -10.07 -6.05 5.81
N SER A 91 -10.58 -7.28 5.85
CA SER A 91 -11.88 -7.64 5.25
C SER A 91 -12.40 -8.96 5.81
N GLU A 92 -13.71 -9.22 5.65
CA GLU A 92 -14.32 -10.51 6.00
C GLU A 92 -13.69 -11.65 5.19
N MET A 93 -13.39 -11.44 3.91
CA MET A 93 -12.70 -12.41 3.06
C MET A 93 -11.34 -12.79 3.64
N TRP A 94 -10.54 -11.83 4.12
CA TRP A 94 -9.27 -12.11 4.80
C TRP A 94 -9.45 -12.86 6.11
N LYS A 95 -10.51 -12.54 6.87
CA LYS A 95 -10.86 -13.27 8.09
C LYS A 95 -11.13 -14.74 7.80
N GLU A 96 -11.89 -15.01 6.74
CA GLU A 96 -12.18 -16.37 6.29
C GLU A 96 -10.90 -17.12 5.87
N TYR A 97 -10.05 -16.54 5.02
CA TYR A 97 -8.78 -17.15 4.61
C TYR A 97 -7.88 -17.48 5.80
N VAL A 98 -7.72 -16.53 6.72
CA VAL A 98 -6.86 -16.74 7.90
C VAL A 98 -7.46 -17.78 8.82
N ASN A 99 -8.77 -17.75 9.03
CA ASN A 99 -9.43 -18.74 9.90
C ASN A 99 -9.38 -20.16 9.33
N ASN A 100 -9.62 -20.33 8.04
CA ASN A 100 -9.53 -21.62 7.35
C ASN A 100 -8.10 -22.17 7.39
N ALA A 101 -7.10 -21.29 7.23
CA ALA A 101 -5.70 -21.71 7.27
C ALA A 101 -5.20 -22.02 8.69
N LEU A 102 -5.58 -21.26 9.71
CA LEU A 102 -4.92 -21.25 11.02
C LEU A 102 -5.85 -21.52 12.21
N GLN A 103 -7.17 -21.58 12.01
CA GLN A 103 -8.19 -21.90 13.02
C GLN A 103 -8.11 -21.00 14.27
N LEU A 104 -8.06 -19.69 14.06
CA LEU A 104 -7.86 -18.70 15.13
C LEU A 104 -9.15 -18.24 15.81
N ASN A 105 -10.31 -18.58 15.26
CA ASN A 105 -11.65 -18.30 15.77
C ASN A 105 -11.82 -16.89 16.41
N ASP A 106 -11.94 -16.84 17.74
CA ASP A 106 -12.27 -15.63 18.50
C ASP A 106 -11.18 -14.53 18.52
N LYS A 107 -9.98 -14.83 18.00
CA LYS A 107 -8.90 -13.83 17.96
C LYS A 107 -8.98 -12.89 16.77
N LEU A 108 -9.71 -13.27 15.71
CA LEU A 108 -9.79 -12.53 14.46
C LEU A 108 -10.85 -11.41 14.53
N GLN A 109 -10.43 -10.21 14.19
CA GLN A 109 -11.30 -9.05 14.09
C GLN A 109 -11.09 -8.35 12.75
N VAL A 110 -12.20 -7.94 12.11
CA VAL A 110 -12.13 -7.15 10.88
C VAL A 110 -12.15 -5.68 11.24
N ILE A 111 -11.14 -4.94 10.77
CA ILE A 111 -11.11 -3.48 10.79
C ILE A 111 -10.64 -3.03 9.41
N TYR A 112 -11.53 -2.40 8.66
CA TYR A 112 -11.24 -1.87 7.33
C TYR A 112 -10.24 -0.72 7.40
N ASN A 113 -9.49 -0.50 6.31
CA ASN A 113 -8.67 0.69 6.20
C ASN A 113 -9.56 1.93 6.30
N PRO A 114 -9.10 2.98 7.02
CA PRO A 114 -9.86 4.22 7.12
C PRO A 114 -9.95 4.88 5.74
N CYS A 115 -11.10 5.46 5.46
CA CYS A 115 -11.33 6.36 4.35
C CYS A 115 -11.67 7.73 4.91
N THR A 116 -11.13 8.80 4.32
CA THR A 116 -11.50 10.15 4.74
C THR A 116 -12.95 10.43 4.34
N THR A 117 -13.73 10.98 5.25
CA THR A 117 -15.14 11.37 5.02
C THR A 117 -15.30 12.84 4.61
N GLU A 118 -14.22 13.61 4.56
CA GLU A 118 -14.20 15.02 4.12
C GLU A 118 -14.44 15.21 2.62
N ILE A 119 -14.66 14.11 1.99
CA ILE A 119 -14.93 13.91 0.60
C ILE A 119 -16.28 14.49 0.27
N LEU A 120 -16.38 15.33 -0.74
CA LEU A 120 -17.65 15.63 -1.44
C LEU A 120 -18.46 16.81 -0.90
N LYS A 121 -17.83 17.91 -0.51
CA LYS A 121 -18.58 19.17 -0.36
C LYS A 121 -18.89 19.84 -1.69
N GLU A 122 -18.11 19.57 -2.75
CA GLU A 122 -18.33 20.13 -4.08
C GLU A 122 -18.53 19.02 -5.11
N LYS A 123 -19.61 19.11 -5.88
CA LYS A 123 -19.85 18.25 -7.02
C LYS A 123 -19.16 18.86 -8.22
N HIS A 124 -18.03 18.31 -8.62
CA HIS A 124 -17.41 18.65 -9.88
C HIS A 124 -18.08 17.90 -11.04
N GLU A 125 -18.08 18.53 -12.21
CA GLU A 125 -18.55 17.87 -13.42
C GLU A 125 -17.62 16.69 -13.76
N LYS A 126 -18.22 15.52 -13.99
CA LYS A 126 -17.44 14.32 -14.28
C LYS A 126 -16.86 14.39 -15.68
N LYS A 127 -15.57 14.21 -15.83
CA LYS A 127 -14.86 14.07 -17.09
C LYS A 127 -14.83 12.61 -17.56
N ASN A 128 -14.62 12.39 -18.84
CA ASN A 128 -14.46 11.06 -19.43
C ASN A 128 -13.05 10.50 -19.15
N ILE A 129 -12.74 10.27 -17.88
CA ILE A 129 -11.42 9.81 -17.41
C ILE A 129 -11.56 8.50 -16.67
N ILE A 130 -10.72 7.52 -17.03
CA ILE A 130 -10.50 6.31 -16.25
C ILE A 130 -9.20 6.54 -15.47
N LEU A 131 -9.31 6.69 -14.13
CA LEU A 131 -8.19 6.97 -13.26
C LEU A 131 -7.65 5.69 -12.61
N TYR A 132 -6.35 5.42 -12.83
CA TYR A 132 -5.60 4.40 -12.10
C TYR A 132 -4.74 5.06 -11.02
N ALA A 133 -4.90 4.62 -9.77
CA ALA A 133 -4.12 5.10 -8.64
C ALA A 133 -3.25 4.00 -8.04
N GLY A 134 -1.96 4.18 -8.07
CA GLY A 134 -1.01 3.29 -7.42
C GLY A 134 0.25 3.01 -8.21
N THR A 135 1.18 2.29 -7.58
CA THR A 135 2.44 1.90 -8.23
C THR A 135 2.17 1.05 -9.47
N LEU A 136 2.69 1.48 -10.62
CA LEU A 136 2.63 0.72 -11.87
C LEU A 136 3.56 -0.48 -11.77
N ASN A 137 2.97 -1.65 -11.60
CA ASN A 137 3.66 -2.94 -11.67
C ASN A 137 2.70 -4.01 -12.17
N ILE A 138 3.25 -5.11 -12.70
CA ILE A 138 2.48 -6.21 -13.29
C ILE A 138 1.39 -6.73 -12.33
N ARG A 139 1.72 -6.89 -11.05
CA ARG A 139 0.79 -7.40 -10.03
C ARG A 139 -0.45 -6.52 -9.84
N LYS A 140 -0.34 -5.20 -10.03
CA LYS A 140 -1.46 -4.26 -9.89
C LYS A 140 -2.23 -4.04 -11.21
N GLY A 141 -1.84 -4.71 -12.28
CA GLY A 141 -2.63 -4.80 -13.50
C GLY A 141 -2.65 -3.57 -14.40
N TYR A 142 -1.69 -2.63 -14.26
CA TYR A 142 -1.65 -1.45 -15.14
C TYR A 142 -1.58 -1.82 -16.63
N ALA A 143 -0.81 -2.85 -16.96
CA ALA A 143 -0.66 -3.31 -18.34
C ALA A 143 -1.95 -3.93 -18.89
N ASP A 144 -2.71 -4.63 -18.04
CA ASP A 144 -4.00 -5.20 -18.44
C ASP A 144 -5.06 -4.12 -18.62
N MET A 145 -5.00 -3.06 -17.81
CA MET A 145 -5.86 -1.89 -17.97
C MET A 145 -5.59 -1.16 -19.29
N ILE A 146 -4.31 -0.97 -19.69
CA ILE A 146 -3.94 -0.39 -20.98
C ILE A 146 -4.48 -1.27 -22.14
N LYS A 147 -4.29 -2.58 -22.06
CA LYS A 147 -4.79 -3.52 -23.09
C LYS A 147 -6.32 -3.50 -23.19
N ALA A 148 -7.01 -3.52 -22.04
CA ALA A 148 -8.47 -3.48 -22.01
C ALA A 148 -9.01 -2.18 -22.60
N PHE A 149 -8.43 -1.04 -22.24
CA PHE A 149 -8.83 0.25 -22.80
C PHE A 149 -8.59 0.32 -24.30
N ALA A 150 -7.49 -0.23 -24.81
CA ALA A 150 -7.18 -0.26 -26.23
C ALA A 150 -8.26 -0.96 -27.09
N LEU A 151 -9.00 -1.90 -26.53
CA LEU A 151 -10.09 -2.59 -27.22
C LEU A 151 -11.28 -1.66 -27.50
N VAL A 152 -11.48 -0.64 -26.69
CA VAL A 152 -12.63 0.26 -26.74
C VAL A 152 -12.26 1.71 -27.12
N ALA A 153 -10.99 2.06 -27.12
CA ALA A 153 -10.50 3.42 -27.31
C ALA A 153 -11.02 4.11 -28.57
N LYS A 154 -11.13 3.36 -29.69
CA LYS A 154 -11.68 3.89 -30.96
C LYS A 154 -13.16 4.22 -30.88
N THR A 155 -13.92 3.49 -30.07
CA THR A 155 -15.35 3.70 -29.84
C THR A 155 -15.61 4.89 -28.93
N TYR A 156 -14.64 5.20 -28.06
CA TYR A 156 -14.72 6.28 -27.07
C TYR A 156 -13.54 7.25 -27.24
N PRO A 157 -13.50 8.04 -28.34
CA PRO A 157 -12.35 8.91 -28.66
C PRO A 157 -12.11 10.02 -27.63
N ASP A 158 -13.15 10.44 -26.90
CA ASP A 158 -13.09 11.50 -25.90
C ASP A 158 -12.71 11.00 -24.48
N TRP A 159 -12.45 9.69 -24.35
CA TRP A 159 -12.05 9.11 -23.07
C TRP A 159 -10.54 9.06 -22.94
N LEU A 160 -10.06 9.36 -21.73
CA LEU A 160 -8.65 9.25 -21.34
C LEU A 160 -8.48 8.18 -20.25
N ILE A 161 -7.33 7.54 -20.29
CA ILE A 161 -6.85 6.70 -19.18
C ILE A 161 -5.64 7.38 -18.55
N VAL A 162 -5.74 7.69 -17.25
CA VAL A 162 -4.75 8.47 -16.50
C VAL A 162 -4.15 7.59 -15.42
N PHE A 163 -2.82 7.51 -15.40
CA PHE A 163 -2.05 6.74 -14.42
C PHE A 163 -1.36 7.65 -13.40
N ALA A 164 -1.87 7.67 -12.17
CA ALA A 164 -1.31 8.37 -11.03
C ALA A 164 -0.49 7.42 -10.17
N GLY A 165 0.83 7.44 -10.31
CA GLY A 165 1.75 6.61 -9.54
C GLY A 165 3.09 6.36 -10.21
N ASN A 166 4.08 6.01 -9.43
CA ASN A 166 5.41 5.62 -9.91
C ASN A 166 5.48 4.14 -10.30
N GLY A 167 6.59 3.74 -10.88
CA GLY A 167 6.90 2.35 -11.22
C GLY A 167 7.29 2.19 -12.68
N GLU A 168 6.66 1.26 -13.37
CA GLU A 168 6.97 0.86 -14.77
C GLU A 168 6.35 1.84 -15.79
N ILE A 169 6.56 3.17 -15.61
CA ILE A 169 5.99 4.23 -16.44
C ILE A 169 6.43 4.08 -17.90
N GLU A 170 7.73 3.90 -18.14
CA GLU A 170 8.28 3.79 -19.51
C GLU A 170 7.76 2.56 -20.24
N GLN A 171 7.57 1.44 -19.53
CA GLN A 171 6.95 0.24 -20.08
C GLN A 171 5.48 0.49 -20.43
N GLY A 172 4.77 1.24 -19.60
CA GLY A 172 3.39 1.65 -19.84
C GLY A 172 3.27 2.54 -21.10
N ARG A 173 4.16 3.54 -21.26
CA ARG A 173 4.23 4.41 -22.44
C ARG A 173 4.46 3.61 -23.71
N LYS A 174 5.47 2.74 -23.73
CA LYS A 174 5.76 1.87 -24.87
C LYS A 174 4.60 0.95 -25.22
N LEU A 175 3.88 0.45 -24.22
CA LEU A 175 2.71 -0.39 -24.46
C LEU A 175 1.54 0.40 -25.08
N SER A 176 1.26 1.61 -24.60
CA SER A 176 0.21 2.48 -25.15
C SER A 176 0.54 2.93 -26.58
N GLU A 177 1.81 3.24 -26.88
CA GLU A 177 2.29 3.53 -28.23
C GLU A 177 2.10 2.34 -29.17
N LYS A 178 2.52 1.13 -28.74
CA LYS A 178 2.36 -0.12 -29.50
C LYS A 178 0.91 -0.41 -29.83
N LEU A 179 -0.02 -0.04 -28.95
CA LEU A 179 -1.45 -0.26 -29.11
C LEU A 179 -2.16 0.91 -29.81
N GLY A 180 -1.44 1.99 -30.14
CA GLY A 180 -1.96 3.16 -30.86
C GLY A 180 -2.91 4.03 -30.04
N ILE A 181 -2.80 4.00 -28.70
CA ILE A 181 -3.65 4.76 -27.76
C ILE A 181 -2.86 5.78 -26.93
N ASN A 182 -1.63 6.10 -27.35
CA ASN A 182 -0.76 7.04 -26.64
C ASN A 182 -1.38 8.43 -26.47
N LYS A 183 -2.25 8.88 -27.40
CA LYS A 183 -2.98 10.16 -27.28
C LYS A 183 -4.12 10.14 -26.27
N GLN A 184 -4.57 8.96 -25.87
CA GLN A 184 -5.62 8.73 -24.87
C GLN A 184 -5.06 8.15 -23.56
N THR A 185 -3.73 8.16 -23.38
CA THR A 185 -3.08 7.60 -22.19
C THR A 185 -2.12 8.62 -21.59
N GLU A 186 -2.29 8.91 -20.31
CA GLU A 186 -1.47 9.88 -19.58
C GLU A 186 -0.81 9.24 -18.36
N PHE A 187 0.44 9.65 -18.06
CA PHE A 187 1.22 9.15 -16.93
C PHE A 187 1.74 10.33 -16.10
N LEU A 188 1.10 10.56 -14.96
CA LEU A 188 1.40 11.69 -14.07
C LEU A 188 2.62 11.46 -13.16
N GLY A 189 3.03 10.19 -12.98
CA GLY A 189 4.04 9.85 -12.00
C GLY A 189 3.51 9.87 -10.58
N TRP A 190 4.35 10.21 -9.62
CA TRP A 190 3.94 10.29 -8.21
C TRP A 190 2.99 11.45 -7.98
N VAL A 191 1.82 11.14 -7.43
CA VAL A 191 0.79 12.09 -7.05
C VAL A 191 0.57 11.98 -5.55
N VAL A 192 0.48 13.09 -4.85
CA VAL A 192 0.14 13.10 -3.42
C VAL A 192 -1.34 12.79 -3.19
N ALA A 193 -1.70 12.37 -1.99
CA ALA A 193 -3.06 11.90 -1.70
C ALA A 193 -4.12 12.97 -1.98
N ASP A 194 -3.84 14.23 -1.64
CA ASP A 194 -4.77 15.36 -1.86
C ASP A 194 -5.02 15.61 -3.35
N ASP A 195 -3.97 15.57 -4.18
CA ASP A 195 -4.10 15.76 -5.64
C ASP A 195 -4.85 14.59 -6.29
N PHE A 196 -4.54 13.35 -5.86
CA PHE A 196 -5.31 12.18 -6.28
C PHE A 196 -6.78 12.35 -5.97
N PHE A 197 -7.05 12.90 -4.80
CA PHE A 197 -8.39 13.15 -4.32
C PHE A 197 -9.13 14.18 -5.19
N ARG A 198 -8.48 15.31 -5.51
CA ARG A 198 -8.98 16.36 -6.40
C ARG A 198 -9.29 15.80 -7.80
N MET A 199 -8.39 14.98 -8.37
CA MET A 199 -8.63 14.29 -9.64
C MET A 199 -9.85 13.37 -9.59
N SER A 200 -10.05 12.65 -8.49
CA SER A 200 -11.22 11.77 -8.32
C SER A 200 -12.53 12.55 -8.26
N GLN A 201 -12.47 13.85 -7.95
CA GLN A 201 -13.59 14.79 -7.94
C GLN A 201 -13.84 15.45 -9.30
N GLY A 202 -13.01 15.17 -10.31
CA GLY A 202 -13.14 15.71 -11.66
C GLY A 202 -12.27 16.94 -11.96
N GLU A 203 -11.33 17.27 -11.08
CA GLU A 203 -10.35 18.32 -11.37
C GLU A 203 -9.38 17.87 -12.48
N ASP A 204 -8.93 18.83 -13.30
CA ASP A 204 -8.10 18.54 -14.45
C ASP A 204 -6.73 18.01 -14.04
N PRO A 205 -6.28 16.84 -14.55
CA PRO A 205 -4.94 16.35 -14.31
C PRO A 205 -3.83 17.34 -14.66
N GLU A 206 -4.00 18.15 -15.69
CA GLU A 206 -3.01 19.16 -16.10
C GLU A 206 -2.77 20.20 -15.01
N ASN A 207 -3.83 20.71 -14.38
CA ASN A 207 -3.73 21.65 -13.26
C ASN A 207 -3.01 21.06 -12.05
N ILE A 208 -3.14 19.75 -11.85
CA ILE A 208 -2.52 19.01 -10.75
C ILE A 208 -1.03 18.75 -11.00
N VAL A 209 -0.65 18.46 -12.25
CA VAL A 209 0.75 18.26 -12.63
C VAL A 209 1.55 19.55 -12.46
N GLU A 210 0.97 20.71 -12.77
CA GLU A 210 1.60 22.03 -12.58
C GLU A 210 1.88 22.27 -11.08
N VAL A 211 0.89 22.10 -10.23
CA VAL A 211 1.05 22.21 -8.75
C VAL A 211 2.04 21.17 -8.21
N ALA A 212 2.00 19.92 -8.67
CA ALA A 212 2.94 18.90 -8.25
C ALA A 212 4.38 19.18 -8.72
N SER A 213 4.58 19.84 -9.87
CA SER A 213 5.90 20.25 -10.34
C SER A 213 6.47 21.42 -9.51
N GLU A 214 5.64 22.37 -9.11
CA GLU A 214 5.99 23.45 -8.20
C GLU A 214 6.34 22.93 -6.79
N LEU A 215 5.55 22.00 -6.25
CA LEU A 215 5.82 21.35 -4.97
C LEU A 215 7.09 20.51 -5.01
N LYS A 216 7.40 19.82 -6.13
CA LYS A 216 8.66 19.08 -6.29
C LYS A 216 9.89 19.97 -6.20
N GLY A 217 9.82 21.20 -6.73
CA GLY A 217 10.85 22.23 -6.58
C GLY A 217 11.06 22.62 -5.10
N SER A 218 9.98 22.77 -4.34
CA SER A 218 10.03 23.16 -2.92
C SER A 218 10.47 22.02 -1.99
N PHE A 219 10.23 20.75 -2.33
CA PHE A 219 10.66 19.59 -1.53
C PHE A 219 12.13 19.19 -1.73
N GLN A 220 12.81 19.66 -2.78
CA GLN A 220 14.25 19.41 -2.93
C GLN A 220 15.09 20.19 -1.91
N ASP A 221 14.56 21.25 -1.30
CA ASP A 221 15.24 22.08 -0.29
C ASP A 221 14.90 21.72 1.17
N VAL A 222 13.99 20.79 1.43
CA VAL A 222 13.73 20.31 2.78
C VAL A 222 14.82 19.32 3.19
N ARG A 223 15.97 19.83 3.56
CA ARG A 223 16.94 19.08 4.39
C ARG A 223 16.31 18.95 5.76
N PHE A 224 15.99 17.72 6.15
CA PHE A 224 15.68 17.41 7.54
C PHE A 224 16.88 17.85 8.39
N LYS A 225 16.77 19.00 9.07
CA LYS A 225 17.67 19.32 10.16
C LYS A 225 17.53 18.23 11.20
N LYS A 226 18.61 17.50 11.43
CA LYS A 226 18.75 16.66 12.62
C LYS A 226 18.82 17.62 13.81
N GLU A 227 17.79 17.66 14.63
CA GLU A 227 17.91 17.96 16.05
C GLU A 227 18.26 16.71 16.81
#